data_ebf99aa124b1aa3d076a23816f8bd07e
#
_entry.id   ebf99aa124b1aa3d076a23816f8bd07e
#
_cell.length_a   1.000
_cell.length_b   1.000
_cell.length_c   1.000
_cell.angle_alpha   90.00
_cell.angle_beta   90.00
_cell.angle_gamma   90.00
#
_symmetry.space_group_name_H-M   'P 1'
#
loop_
_entity.id
_entity.type
_entity.pdbx_description
1 polymer ?
#
loop_
_entity_poly.entity_id
_entity_poly.type
_entity_poly.pdbx_seq_one_letter_code
_entity_poly.pdbx_strand_id
1 'polypeptide(L)'
;MAKNTEIELKLLVDKDNLKKLLKLDCVVSALREGSCQKRKLVSSYYDTEDLAFKRHGIAYRVRSKGDGSYEATVKTSVANAAGLSERVELNLPLPKAQPVLEGFAAMGLGYELSELAPTGVSKLFTVTVQRTTYILDLPGAVAELAVDHGKLTAGKAVDKIDEVEIELLEGDKGALFKFAAAIAAQVPVFVEKRSKFVRGLALRGISVDAQPLQEKLGNGDLKAELLAGIAYHGEQLFALKNDLENNISEKELKALKRELLALRCLTAVVGIAKCELLEQMLDVVEQVRCLLGLQVLWQRILLKGQQQGRTSMQKKLADATLDAITELQLYAGFGRFTALIFALTSMVYEAELPEV
;
A
#
# COMPACT_ATOMS: atom_id res chain seq x y z
N MET A 1 11.99 -21.50 -16.95
CA MET A 1 11.08 -21.79 -15.84
C MET A 1 10.17 -20.57 -15.67
N ALA A 2 8.85 -20.78 -15.64
CA ALA A 2 7.93 -19.68 -15.42
C ALA A 2 8.27 -18.99 -14.08
N LYS A 3 8.31 -17.66 -14.09
CA LYS A 3 8.64 -16.85 -12.89
C LYS A 3 7.47 -17.01 -11.93
N ASN A 4 7.60 -17.86 -10.91
CA ASN A 4 6.56 -18.11 -9.89
C ASN A 4 6.47 -16.95 -8.86
N THR A 5 6.95 -15.77 -9.21
CA THR A 5 6.93 -14.60 -8.31
C THR A 5 5.87 -13.63 -8.77
N GLU A 6 4.86 -13.45 -7.95
CA GLU A 6 3.86 -12.40 -8.06
C GLU A 6 4.39 -11.11 -7.41
N ILE A 7 4.27 -10.00 -8.11
CA ILE A 7 4.66 -8.67 -7.65
C ILE A 7 3.45 -7.77 -7.80
N GLU A 8 2.85 -7.35 -6.70
CA GLU A 8 1.61 -6.56 -6.70
C GLU A 8 1.66 -5.35 -5.76
N LEU A 9 1.04 -4.26 -6.18
CA LEU A 9 0.62 -3.14 -5.33
C LEU A 9 -0.87 -3.29 -5.02
N LYS A 10 -1.26 -3.15 -3.76
CA LYS A 10 -2.64 -3.22 -3.33
C LYS A 10 -3.11 -1.89 -2.74
N LEU A 11 -4.19 -1.36 -3.29
CA LEU A 11 -4.75 -0.06 -2.96
C LEU A 11 -6.19 -0.19 -2.45
N LEU A 12 -6.49 0.48 -1.35
CA LEU A 12 -7.86 0.73 -0.91
C LEU A 12 -8.37 1.99 -1.59
N VAL A 13 -9.52 1.87 -2.22
CA VAL A 13 -10.16 2.96 -2.96
C VAL A 13 -11.66 2.88 -2.69
N ASP A 14 -12.26 3.97 -2.23
CA ASP A 14 -13.72 4.00 -2.10
C ASP A 14 -14.43 3.96 -3.47
N LYS A 15 -15.72 3.65 -3.45
CA LYS A 15 -16.50 3.41 -4.68
C LYS A 15 -16.54 4.61 -5.63
N ASP A 16 -16.56 5.83 -5.11
CA ASP A 16 -16.65 7.01 -5.95
C ASP A 16 -15.29 7.42 -6.50
N ASN A 17 -14.24 7.25 -5.71
CA ASN A 17 -12.87 7.43 -6.16
C ASN A 17 -12.43 6.33 -7.13
N LEU A 18 -12.91 5.10 -7.01
CA LEU A 18 -12.69 4.04 -7.99
C LEU A 18 -13.22 4.43 -9.39
N LYS A 19 -14.41 5.04 -9.45
CA LYS A 19 -14.96 5.50 -10.73
C LYS A 19 -14.13 6.62 -11.35
N LYS A 20 -13.53 7.49 -10.51
CA LYS A 20 -12.61 8.54 -10.98
C LYS A 20 -11.29 7.92 -11.44
N LEU A 21 -10.71 7.01 -10.66
CA LEU A 21 -9.48 6.30 -10.97
C LEU A 21 -9.53 5.69 -12.38
N LEU A 22 -10.59 4.95 -12.70
CA LEU A 22 -10.76 4.31 -14.01
C LEU A 22 -10.96 5.29 -15.19
N LYS A 23 -11.12 6.59 -14.91
CA LYS A 23 -11.25 7.66 -15.91
C LYS A 23 -10.04 8.57 -15.98
N LEU A 24 -9.03 8.37 -15.15
CA LEU A 24 -7.79 9.16 -15.21
C LEU A 24 -7.11 8.97 -16.56
N ASP A 25 -6.60 10.04 -17.14
CA ASP A 25 -5.90 10.00 -18.43
C ASP A 25 -4.73 9.00 -18.40
N CYS A 26 -3.96 8.95 -17.30
CA CYS A 26 -2.86 8.00 -17.13
C CYS A 26 -3.34 6.54 -17.11
N VAL A 27 -4.55 6.25 -16.65
CA VAL A 27 -5.13 4.91 -16.67
C VAL A 27 -5.69 4.60 -18.05
N VAL A 28 -6.53 5.51 -18.59
CA VAL A 28 -7.20 5.30 -19.89
C VAL A 28 -6.18 5.12 -21.02
N SER A 29 -5.11 5.93 -21.03
CA SER A 29 -4.06 5.84 -22.05
C SER A 29 -3.21 4.57 -21.96
N ALA A 30 -3.14 3.94 -20.79
CA ALA A 30 -2.41 2.71 -20.57
C ALA A 30 -3.25 1.43 -20.83
N LEU A 31 -4.59 1.56 -20.90
CA LEU A 31 -5.47 0.40 -21.11
C LEU A 31 -5.22 -0.26 -22.46
N ARG A 32 -4.89 -1.55 -22.45
CA ARG A 32 -4.85 -2.36 -23.69
C ARG A 32 -6.28 -2.62 -24.15
N GLU A 33 -6.58 -2.27 -25.40
CA GLU A 33 -7.90 -2.45 -25.99
C GLU A 33 -8.36 -3.92 -25.93
N GLY A 34 -9.64 -4.13 -25.60
CA GLY A 34 -10.23 -5.46 -25.52
C GLY A 34 -9.76 -6.34 -24.36
N SER A 35 -8.89 -5.86 -23.49
CA SER A 35 -8.34 -6.65 -22.37
C SER A 35 -9.28 -6.81 -21.15
N CYS A 36 -10.40 -6.07 -21.12
CA CYS A 36 -11.33 -6.11 -19.99
C CYS A 36 -11.98 -7.49 -19.81
N GLN A 37 -11.82 -8.07 -18.63
CA GLN A 37 -12.46 -9.34 -18.25
C GLN A 37 -13.20 -9.17 -16.94
N LYS A 38 -14.39 -9.82 -16.81
CA LYS A 38 -15.17 -9.86 -15.58
C LYS A 38 -15.37 -11.29 -15.13
N ARG A 39 -15.05 -11.59 -13.88
CA ARG A 39 -15.20 -12.92 -13.30
C ARG A 39 -15.73 -12.85 -11.88
N LYS A 40 -16.53 -13.84 -11.49
CA LYS A 40 -16.87 -14.08 -10.09
C LYS A 40 -15.88 -15.10 -9.53
N LEU A 41 -15.11 -14.70 -8.53
CA LEU A 41 -14.15 -15.57 -7.87
C LEU A 41 -14.64 -15.94 -6.48
N VAL A 42 -14.61 -17.24 -6.16
CA VAL A 42 -14.88 -17.74 -4.83
C VAL A 42 -13.66 -18.52 -4.35
N SER A 43 -12.97 -17.98 -3.36
CA SER A 43 -11.73 -18.54 -2.80
C SER A 43 -11.97 -19.02 -1.37
N SER A 44 -11.83 -20.30 -1.11
CA SER A 44 -11.81 -20.86 0.24
C SER A 44 -10.38 -21.04 0.71
N TYR A 45 -10.07 -20.53 1.90
CA TYR A 45 -8.75 -20.65 2.52
C TYR A 45 -8.77 -21.77 3.53
N TYR A 46 -7.68 -22.54 3.58
CA TYR A 46 -7.56 -23.74 4.40
C TYR A 46 -6.26 -23.70 5.19
N ASP A 47 -6.28 -24.33 6.37
CA ASP A 47 -5.11 -24.63 7.18
C ASP A 47 -5.39 -25.86 8.04
N THR A 48 -4.38 -26.39 8.70
CA THR A 48 -4.51 -27.41 9.73
C THR A 48 -5.19 -26.82 10.98
N GLU A 49 -5.63 -27.66 11.90
CA GLU A 49 -6.27 -27.22 13.15
C GLU A 49 -5.31 -26.35 13.99
N ASP A 50 -4.03 -26.70 13.99
CA ASP A 50 -2.95 -25.99 14.71
C ASP A 50 -2.28 -24.87 13.88
N LEU A 51 -2.83 -24.52 12.71
CA LEU A 51 -2.36 -23.46 11.81
C LEU A 51 -0.92 -23.69 11.31
N ALA A 52 -0.58 -24.92 10.93
CA ALA A 52 0.76 -25.27 10.46
C ALA A 52 1.16 -24.50 9.21
N PHE A 53 0.26 -24.30 8.25
CA PHE A 53 0.56 -23.52 7.03
C PHE A 53 0.89 -22.07 7.38
N LYS A 54 0.07 -21.41 8.23
CA LYS A 54 0.34 -20.05 8.72
C LYS A 54 1.73 -19.98 9.39
N ARG A 55 2.07 -20.94 10.28
CA ARG A 55 3.37 -20.94 10.97
C ARG A 55 4.57 -21.05 10.02
N HIS A 56 4.38 -21.72 8.87
CA HIS A 56 5.38 -21.82 7.80
C HIS A 56 5.29 -20.69 6.76
N GLY A 57 4.51 -19.62 7.03
CA GLY A 57 4.36 -18.48 6.13
C GLY A 57 3.58 -18.79 4.85
N ILE A 58 2.77 -19.86 4.85
CA ILE A 58 1.99 -20.33 3.69
C ILE A 58 0.56 -19.85 3.81
N ALA A 59 0.03 -19.27 2.72
CA ALA A 59 -1.39 -19.10 2.51
C ALA A 59 -1.86 -20.10 1.43
N TYR A 60 -2.72 -21.03 1.81
CA TYR A 60 -3.29 -22.03 0.91
C TYR A 60 -4.76 -21.76 0.65
N ARG A 61 -5.13 -21.73 -0.64
CA ARG A 61 -6.53 -21.53 -1.06
C ARG A 61 -6.93 -22.46 -2.19
N VAL A 62 -8.23 -22.77 -2.26
CA VAL A 62 -8.89 -23.35 -3.43
C VAL A 62 -9.87 -22.33 -3.98
N ARG A 63 -9.80 -22.03 -5.28
CA ARG A 63 -10.58 -21.01 -5.97
C ARG A 63 -11.43 -21.60 -7.08
N SER A 64 -12.70 -21.22 -7.12
CA SER A 64 -13.55 -21.30 -8.30
C SER A 64 -13.42 -20.02 -9.10
N LYS A 65 -13.18 -20.13 -10.42
CA LYS A 65 -12.98 -18.97 -11.31
C LYS A 65 -14.28 -18.50 -11.99
N GLY A 66 -15.42 -19.15 -11.70
CA GLY A 66 -16.73 -18.77 -12.23
C GLY A 66 -17.04 -19.26 -13.64
N ASP A 67 -16.07 -19.86 -14.32
CA ASP A 67 -16.15 -20.48 -15.64
C ASP A 67 -16.21 -22.02 -15.58
N GLY A 68 -16.39 -22.57 -14.38
CA GLY A 68 -16.36 -24.02 -14.11
C GLY A 68 -14.98 -24.57 -13.82
N SER A 69 -13.91 -23.77 -13.92
CA SER A 69 -12.57 -24.18 -13.56
C SER A 69 -12.23 -23.90 -12.10
N TYR A 70 -11.33 -24.73 -11.56
CA TYR A 70 -10.87 -24.63 -10.17
C TYR A 70 -9.33 -24.64 -10.10
N GLU A 71 -8.80 -24.06 -9.04
CA GLU A 71 -7.36 -23.94 -8.85
C GLU A 71 -7.01 -23.96 -7.37
N ALA A 72 -6.01 -24.74 -7.00
CA ALA A 72 -5.35 -24.61 -5.71
C ALA A 72 -4.17 -23.64 -5.85
N THR A 73 -4.02 -22.75 -4.90
CA THR A 73 -2.91 -21.79 -4.87
C THR A 73 -2.18 -21.85 -3.54
N VAL A 74 -0.86 -21.94 -3.59
CA VAL A 74 0.03 -21.69 -2.47
C VAL A 74 0.71 -20.35 -2.69
N LYS A 75 0.67 -19.47 -1.66
CA LYS A 75 1.44 -18.22 -1.64
C LYS A 75 2.37 -18.21 -0.44
N THR A 76 3.65 -17.89 -0.67
CA THR A 76 4.63 -17.65 0.40
C THR A 76 5.19 -16.25 0.26
N SER A 77 5.37 -15.52 1.38
CA SER A 77 5.92 -14.16 1.33
C SER A 77 7.43 -14.20 1.08
N VAL A 78 7.92 -13.36 0.16
CA VAL A 78 9.35 -13.13 -0.06
C VAL A 78 9.74 -11.77 0.49
N ALA A 79 9.02 -10.71 0.11
CA ALA A 79 9.29 -9.35 0.57
C ALA A 79 8.00 -8.49 0.57
N ASN A 80 7.98 -7.49 1.45
CA ASN A 80 6.98 -6.43 1.44
C ASN A 80 7.70 -5.09 1.70
N ALA A 81 7.61 -4.14 0.79
CA ALA A 81 8.18 -2.81 0.96
C ALA A 81 7.29 -1.76 0.28
N ALA A 82 7.07 -0.63 0.92
CA ALA A 82 6.32 0.51 0.38
C ALA A 82 4.94 0.14 -0.23
N GLY A 83 4.30 -0.92 0.27
CA GLY A 83 3.02 -1.41 -0.27
C GLY A 83 3.13 -2.42 -1.41
N LEU A 84 4.34 -2.67 -1.92
CA LEU A 84 4.61 -3.76 -2.84
C LEU A 84 4.70 -5.07 -2.08
N SER A 85 4.03 -6.08 -2.58
CA SER A 85 4.09 -7.45 -2.08
C SER A 85 4.77 -8.33 -3.13
N GLU A 86 5.86 -8.99 -2.72
CA GLU A 86 6.52 -10.03 -3.53
C GLU A 86 6.28 -11.38 -2.89
N ARG A 87 5.74 -12.31 -3.66
CA ARG A 87 5.38 -13.66 -3.18
C ARG A 87 5.70 -14.70 -4.22
N VAL A 88 6.14 -15.86 -3.75
CA VAL A 88 6.06 -17.04 -4.61
C VAL A 88 4.61 -17.49 -4.66
N GLU A 89 4.05 -17.60 -5.86
CA GLU A 89 2.71 -18.12 -6.11
C GLU A 89 2.79 -19.38 -6.96
N LEU A 90 2.26 -20.48 -6.43
CA LEU A 90 2.19 -21.79 -7.11
C LEU A 90 0.71 -22.12 -7.35
N ASN A 91 0.32 -22.26 -8.59
CA ASN A 91 -1.05 -22.49 -9.02
C ASN A 91 -1.21 -23.87 -9.64
N LEU A 92 -1.99 -24.74 -9.01
CA LEU A 92 -2.29 -26.10 -9.45
C LEU A 92 -3.74 -26.18 -9.96
N PRO A 93 -4.00 -26.45 -11.26
CA PRO A 93 -5.34 -26.66 -11.77
C PRO A 93 -6.02 -27.86 -11.09
N LEU A 94 -7.30 -27.73 -10.75
CA LEU A 94 -8.08 -28.77 -10.08
C LEU A 94 -9.30 -29.16 -10.89
N PRO A 95 -9.71 -30.46 -10.86
CA PRO A 95 -10.94 -30.90 -11.49
C PRO A 95 -12.20 -30.52 -10.70
N LYS A 96 -12.07 -30.19 -9.43
CA LYS A 96 -13.17 -29.83 -8.52
C LYS A 96 -12.70 -28.93 -7.36
N ALA A 97 -13.64 -28.27 -6.68
CA ALA A 97 -13.38 -27.35 -5.56
C ALA A 97 -13.03 -28.09 -4.26
N GLN A 98 -12.01 -28.96 -4.27
CA GLN A 98 -11.55 -29.69 -3.09
C GLN A 98 -10.04 -29.43 -2.86
N PRO A 99 -9.59 -29.35 -1.57
CA PRO A 99 -8.18 -29.24 -1.27
C PRO A 99 -7.39 -30.44 -1.81
N VAL A 100 -6.27 -30.16 -2.48
CA VAL A 100 -5.26 -31.12 -2.87
C VAL A 100 -3.95 -30.65 -2.28
N LEU A 101 -3.27 -31.52 -1.54
CA LEU A 101 -2.09 -31.17 -0.76
C LEU A 101 -0.79 -31.65 -1.42
N GLU A 102 -0.91 -32.36 -2.54
CA GLU A 102 0.17 -32.92 -3.34
C GLU A 102 0.41 -32.12 -4.62
N GLY A 103 1.61 -32.23 -5.19
CA GLY A 103 2.02 -31.62 -6.45
C GLY A 103 2.75 -30.29 -6.31
N PHE A 104 2.84 -29.72 -5.11
CA PHE A 104 3.51 -28.43 -4.86
C PHE A 104 5.03 -28.56 -4.70
N ALA A 105 5.54 -29.70 -4.24
CA ALA A 105 6.98 -30.00 -4.21
C ALA A 105 7.60 -29.91 -5.61
N ALA A 106 6.95 -30.53 -6.60
CA ALA A 106 7.39 -30.50 -8.01
C ALA A 106 7.32 -29.11 -8.65
N MET A 107 6.49 -28.20 -8.09
CA MET A 107 6.34 -26.82 -8.54
C MET A 107 7.38 -25.88 -7.91
N GLY A 108 8.20 -26.36 -6.97
CA GLY A 108 9.28 -25.59 -6.35
C GLY A 108 9.04 -25.21 -4.89
N LEU A 109 8.01 -25.73 -4.23
CA LEU A 109 7.81 -25.54 -2.77
C LEU A 109 8.89 -26.28 -1.96
N GLY A 110 9.46 -27.36 -2.50
CA GLY A 110 10.50 -28.15 -1.87
C GLY A 110 9.99 -29.29 -0.98
N TYR A 111 8.71 -29.32 -0.66
CA TYR A 111 7.98 -30.34 0.10
C TYR A 111 6.51 -30.36 -0.29
N GLU A 112 5.78 -31.42 0.04
CA GLU A 112 4.34 -31.49 -0.16
C GLU A 112 3.60 -30.91 1.05
N LEU A 113 2.43 -30.28 0.80
CA LEU A 113 1.63 -29.72 1.89
C LEU A 113 1.09 -30.79 2.85
N SER A 114 0.92 -32.02 2.39
CA SER A 114 0.53 -33.18 3.22
C SER A 114 1.53 -33.48 4.33
N GLU A 115 2.80 -33.16 4.14
CA GLU A 115 3.84 -33.33 5.18
C GLU A 115 3.58 -32.40 6.40
N LEU A 116 3.04 -31.21 6.17
CA LEU A 116 2.64 -30.27 7.22
C LEU A 116 1.22 -30.52 7.73
N ALA A 117 0.42 -31.30 7.02
CA ALA A 117 -1.00 -31.52 7.29
C ALA A 117 -1.35 -33.03 7.34
N PRO A 118 -0.70 -33.83 8.20
CA PRO A 118 -0.92 -35.30 8.26
C PRO A 118 -2.35 -35.68 8.63
N THR A 119 -3.09 -34.81 9.33
CA THR A 119 -4.50 -34.98 9.68
C THR A 119 -5.47 -34.26 8.73
N GLY A 120 -4.92 -33.68 7.65
CA GLY A 120 -5.67 -32.91 6.67
C GLY A 120 -5.87 -31.44 7.05
N VAL A 121 -6.72 -30.76 6.30
CA VAL A 121 -6.99 -29.32 6.43
C VAL A 121 -8.46 -29.01 6.59
N SER A 122 -8.76 -27.94 7.30
CA SER A 122 -10.10 -27.39 7.47
C SER A 122 -10.24 -26.03 6.83
N LYS A 123 -11.47 -25.67 6.40
CA LYS A 123 -11.75 -24.35 5.84
C LYS A 123 -11.79 -23.30 6.94
N LEU A 124 -10.95 -22.28 6.79
CA LEU A 124 -10.90 -21.15 7.71
C LEU A 124 -11.96 -20.10 7.40
N PHE A 125 -12.00 -19.63 6.15
CA PHE A 125 -12.90 -18.57 5.68
C PHE A 125 -13.03 -18.62 4.15
N THR A 126 -13.96 -17.82 3.64
CA THR A 126 -14.21 -17.70 2.19
C THR A 126 -14.17 -16.24 1.76
N VAL A 127 -13.55 -15.98 0.62
CA VAL A 127 -13.54 -14.69 -0.08
C VAL A 127 -14.37 -14.84 -1.35
N THR A 128 -15.38 -13.98 -1.51
CA THR A 128 -16.19 -13.91 -2.72
C THR A 128 -16.10 -12.51 -3.29
N VAL A 129 -15.56 -12.38 -4.51
CA VAL A 129 -15.42 -11.11 -5.21
C VAL A 129 -15.90 -11.17 -6.65
N GLN A 130 -16.45 -10.06 -7.11
CA GLN A 130 -16.54 -9.73 -8.52
C GLN A 130 -15.24 -9.02 -8.89
N ARG A 131 -14.42 -9.67 -9.71
CA ARG A 131 -13.16 -9.11 -10.20
C ARG A 131 -13.34 -8.62 -11.63
N THR A 132 -12.92 -7.39 -11.88
CA THR A 132 -12.75 -6.85 -13.23
C THR A 132 -11.27 -6.61 -13.45
N THR A 133 -10.70 -7.20 -14.49
CA THR A 133 -9.27 -7.01 -14.82
C THR A 133 -9.11 -6.27 -16.12
N TYR A 134 -7.98 -5.55 -16.23
CA TYR A 134 -7.53 -4.85 -17.42
C TYR A 134 -6.02 -5.07 -17.57
N ILE A 135 -5.52 -5.20 -18.78
CA ILE A 135 -4.09 -5.14 -19.03
C ILE A 135 -3.69 -3.69 -19.30
N LEU A 136 -2.59 -3.28 -18.68
CA LEU A 136 -1.98 -1.97 -18.81
C LEU A 136 -0.65 -2.10 -19.56
N ASP A 137 -0.48 -1.31 -20.61
CA ASP A 137 0.79 -1.09 -21.30
C ASP A 137 1.43 0.19 -20.74
N LEU A 138 2.36 0.02 -19.79
CA LEU A 138 3.08 1.12 -19.15
C LEU A 138 4.43 1.35 -19.84
N PRO A 139 4.98 2.57 -19.83
CA PRO A 139 6.37 2.78 -20.22
C PRO A 139 7.32 1.93 -19.37
N GLY A 140 7.93 0.91 -19.96
CA GLY A 140 8.86 -0.01 -19.29
C GLY A 140 8.24 -1.20 -18.56
N ALA A 141 6.90 -1.37 -18.57
CA ALA A 141 6.26 -2.52 -17.94
C ALA A 141 4.92 -2.89 -18.57
N VAL A 142 4.50 -4.13 -18.40
CA VAL A 142 3.13 -4.60 -18.60
C VAL A 142 2.56 -5.00 -17.23
N ALA A 143 1.38 -4.52 -16.90
CA ALA A 143 0.73 -4.82 -15.62
C ALA A 143 -0.72 -5.27 -15.81
N GLU A 144 -1.29 -5.98 -14.82
CA GLU A 144 -2.72 -6.21 -14.69
C GLU A 144 -3.29 -5.25 -13.63
N LEU A 145 -4.33 -4.51 -13.97
CA LEU A 145 -5.15 -3.76 -13.04
C LEU A 145 -6.37 -4.60 -12.69
N ALA A 146 -6.46 -5.09 -11.46
CA ALA A 146 -7.59 -5.86 -10.96
C ALA A 146 -8.42 -5.03 -9.98
N VAL A 147 -9.72 -4.93 -10.22
CA VAL A 147 -10.69 -4.29 -9.32
C VAL A 147 -11.53 -5.38 -8.66
N ASP A 148 -11.40 -5.51 -7.35
CA ASP A 148 -12.14 -6.46 -6.53
C ASP A 148 -13.24 -5.77 -5.74
N HIS A 149 -14.46 -6.23 -5.91
CA HIS A 149 -15.61 -5.83 -5.11
C HIS A 149 -16.31 -7.05 -4.53
N GLY A 150 -16.46 -7.12 -3.21
CA GLY A 150 -17.07 -8.27 -2.59
C GLY A 150 -16.96 -8.34 -1.08
N LYS A 151 -16.77 -9.55 -0.57
CA LYS A 151 -16.68 -9.79 0.87
C LYS A 151 -15.81 -10.98 1.23
N LEU A 152 -15.27 -10.94 2.43
CA LEU A 152 -14.65 -12.01 3.16
C LEU A 152 -15.61 -12.47 4.26
N THR A 153 -15.79 -13.77 4.45
CA THR A 153 -16.73 -14.34 5.42
C THR A 153 -16.04 -15.42 6.24
N ALA A 154 -16.04 -15.27 7.57
CA ALA A 154 -15.50 -16.23 8.54
C ALA A 154 -16.57 -16.52 9.60
N GLY A 155 -17.28 -17.64 9.46
CA GLY A 155 -18.45 -17.93 10.29
C GLY A 155 -19.54 -16.87 10.10
N LYS A 156 -19.89 -16.14 11.18
CA LYS A 156 -20.86 -15.05 11.14
C LYS A 156 -20.22 -13.67 10.85
N ALA A 157 -18.91 -13.57 10.96
CA ALA A 157 -18.17 -12.31 10.74
C ALA A 157 -17.97 -12.07 9.25
N VAL A 158 -18.12 -10.80 8.83
CA VAL A 158 -18.00 -10.36 7.44
C VAL A 158 -17.12 -9.12 7.38
N ASP A 159 -16.19 -9.10 6.44
CA ASP A 159 -15.37 -7.93 6.08
C ASP A 159 -15.58 -7.60 4.60
N LYS A 160 -15.76 -6.32 4.29
CA LYS A 160 -16.00 -5.84 2.93
C LYS A 160 -14.68 -5.75 2.16
N ILE A 161 -14.72 -6.12 0.89
CA ILE A 161 -13.59 -5.99 -0.03
C ILE A 161 -13.96 -4.98 -1.10
N ASP A 162 -13.23 -3.84 -1.11
CA ASP A 162 -13.20 -2.85 -2.17
C ASP A 162 -11.74 -2.46 -2.35
N GLU A 163 -11.05 -3.09 -3.29
CA GLU A 163 -9.62 -2.88 -3.48
C GLU A 163 -9.24 -2.93 -4.96
N VAL A 164 -8.14 -2.27 -5.26
CA VAL A 164 -7.47 -2.30 -6.56
C VAL A 164 -6.11 -2.93 -6.37
N GLU A 165 -5.81 -3.95 -7.16
CA GLU A 165 -4.50 -4.59 -7.23
C GLU A 165 -3.86 -4.21 -8.58
N ILE A 166 -2.58 -3.87 -8.56
CA ILE A 166 -1.80 -3.61 -9.76
C ILE A 166 -0.64 -4.61 -9.74
N GLU A 167 -0.71 -5.63 -10.56
CA GLU A 167 0.25 -6.72 -10.63
C GLU A 167 1.20 -6.53 -11.81
N LEU A 168 2.50 -6.63 -11.56
CA LEU A 168 3.54 -6.57 -12.57
C LEU A 168 3.62 -7.91 -13.33
N LEU A 169 3.25 -7.92 -14.61
CA LEU A 169 3.37 -9.08 -15.47
C LEU A 169 4.77 -9.16 -16.11
N GLU A 170 5.28 -8.02 -16.61
CA GLU A 170 6.58 -7.92 -17.26
C GLU A 170 7.20 -6.54 -17.03
N GLY A 171 8.53 -6.45 -17.01
CA GLY A 171 9.24 -5.18 -16.97
C GLY A 171 9.68 -4.74 -15.59
N ASP A 172 9.74 -3.43 -15.35
CA ASP A 172 10.37 -2.82 -14.18
C ASP A 172 9.37 -2.45 -13.08
N LYS A 173 9.74 -2.73 -11.82
CA LYS A 173 8.97 -2.34 -10.63
C LYS A 173 8.85 -0.82 -10.49
N GLY A 174 9.86 -0.06 -10.91
CA GLY A 174 9.84 1.41 -10.89
C GLY A 174 8.72 1.97 -11.75
N ALA A 175 8.46 1.39 -12.93
CA ALA A 175 7.35 1.78 -13.80
C ALA A 175 5.98 1.57 -13.10
N LEU A 176 5.84 0.50 -12.33
CA LEU A 176 4.64 0.20 -11.55
C LEU A 176 4.41 1.28 -10.46
N PHE A 177 5.47 1.63 -9.71
CA PHE A 177 5.40 2.68 -8.69
C PHE A 177 5.14 4.06 -9.29
N LYS A 178 5.73 4.38 -10.43
CA LYS A 178 5.49 5.65 -11.16
C LYS A 178 4.03 5.79 -11.57
N PHE A 179 3.46 4.72 -12.11
CA PHE A 179 2.04 4.67 -12.45
C PHE A 179 1.14 4.81 -11.22
N ALA A 180 1.44 4.09 -10.14
CA ALA A 180 0.70 4.19 -8.88
C ALA A 180 0.80 5.59 -8.25
N ALA A 181 1.97 6.25 -8.33
CA ALA A 181 2.16 7.62 -7.89
C ALA A 181 1.28 8.61 -8.68
N ALA A 182 1.19 8.44 -10.01
CA ALA A 182 0.35 9.27 -10.86
C ALA A 182 -1.15 9.13 -10.52
N ILE A 183 -1.61 7.93 -10.16
CA ILE A 183 -2.96 7.71 -9.65
C ILE A 183 -3.16 8.40 -8.29
N ALA A 184 -2.26 8.15 -7.33
CA ALA A 184 -2.35 8.66 -5.97
C ALA A 184 -2.27 10.19 -5.88
N ALA A 185 -1.65 10.84 -6.86
CA ALA A 185 -1.61 12.29 -6.98
C ALA A 185 -2.99 12.92 -7.33
N GLN A 186 -3.89 12.16 -7.94
CA GLN A 186 -5.16 12.65 -8.48
C GLN A 186 -6.39 12.09 -7.75
N VAL A 187 -6.27 10.91 -7.15
CA VAL A 187 -7.37 10.23 -6.45
C VAL A 187 -6.88 9.76 -5.09
N PRO A 188 -7.66 9.97 -4.02
CA PRO A 188 -7.35 9.41 -2.71
C PRO A 188 -7.28 7.88 -2.76
N VAL A 189 -6.07 7.35 -2.65
CA VAL A 189 -5.80 5.91 -2.54
C VAL A 189 -4.88 5.65 -1.36
N PHE A 190 -5.07 4.51 -0.71
CA PHE A 190 -4.28 4.12 0.46
C PHE A 190 -3.73 2.72 0.27
N VAL A 191 -2.52 2.49 0.75
CA VAL A 191 -1.91 1.17 0.67
C VAL A 191 -2.61 0.19 1.62
N GLU A 192 -3.06 -0.97 1.13
CA GLU A 192 -3.49 -2.10 1.97
C GLU A 192 -2.35 -3.12 2.08
N LYS A 193 -1.71 -3.14 3.24
CA LYS A 193 -0.58 -4.03 3.52
C LYS A 193 -1.00 -5.47 3.81
N ARG A 194 -2.25 -5.67 4.25
CA ARG A 194 -2.77 -6.98 4.65
C ARG A 194 -3.30 -7.72 3.42
N SER A 195 -2.81 -8.91 3.21
CA SER A 195 -3.42 -9.81 2.22
C SER A 195 -4.84 -10.21 2.65
N LYS A 196 -5.66 -10.68 1.71
CA LYS A 196 -6.97 -11.29 2.00
C LYS A 196 -6.85 -12.44 3.03
N PHE A 197 -5.71 -13.16 3.03
CA PHE A 197 -5.41 -14.20 4.01
C PHE A 197 -5.25 -13.61 5.43
N VAL A 198 -4.41 -12.60 5.59
CA VAL A 198 -4.20 -11.92 6.88
C VAL A 198 -5.48 -11.30 7.41
N ARG A 199 -6.28 -10.65 6.54
CA ARG A 199 -7.59 -10.10 6.91
C ARG A 199 -8.56 -11.19 7.38
N GLY A 200 -8.56 -12.34 6.71
CA GLY A 200 -9.38 -13.49 7.09
C GLY A 200 -9.01 -14.10 8.43
N LEU A 201 -7.72 -14.21 8.72
CA LEU A 201 -7.22 -14.64 10.04
C LEU A 201 -7.63 -13.66 11.14
N ALA A 202 -7.44 -12.35 10.90
CA ALA A 202 -7.86 -11.32 11.86
C ALA A 202 -9.37 -11.37 12.14
N LEU A 203 -10.20 -11.62 11.13
CA LEU A 203 -11.65 -11.76 11.29
C LEU A 203 -12.05 -12.99 12.15
N ARG A 204 -11.14 -13.97 12.26
CA ARG A 204 -11.26 -15.12 13.17
C ARG A 204 -10.64 -14.88 14.55
N GLY A 205 -10.09 -13.70 14.82
CA GLY A 205 -9.37 -13.41 16.04
C GLY A 205 -7.97 -14.02 16.10
N ILE A 206 -7.41 -14.45 14.95
CA ILE A 206 -6.07 -15.01 14.87
C ILE A 206 -5.10 -13.89 14.52
N SER A 207 -4.14 -13.59 15.41
CA SER A 207 -3.10 -12.59 15.16
C SER A 207 -2.08 -13.10 14.13
N VAL A 208 -1.59 -12.16 13.34
CA VAL A 208 -0.43 -12.36 12.46
C VAL A 208 0.59 -11.30 12.85
N ASP A 209 1.70 -11.74 13.43
CA ASP A 209 2.76 -10.83 13.81
C ASP A 209 3.40 -10.25 12.55
N ALA A 210 3.54 -8.92 12.52
CA ALA A 210 4.34 -8.27 11.49
C ALA A 210 5.81 -8.57 11.74
N GLN A 211 6.54 -9.00 10.71
CA GLN A 211 7.99 -9.17 10.85
C GLN A 211 8.66 -7.82 11.11
N PRO A 212 9.56 -7.73 12.09
CA PRO A 212 10.26 -6.49 12.40
C PRO A 212 11.08 -5.99 11.18
N LEU A 213 11.11 -4.67 11.00
CA LEU A 213 11.88 -4.02 9.94
C LEU A 213 13.39 -4.35 10.03
N GLN A 214 13.89 -4.57 11.23
CA GLN A 214 15.31 -4.84 11.53
C GLN A 214 15.86 -6.10 10.84
N GLU A 215 15.02 -7.11 10.57
CA GLU A 215 15.47 -8.31 9.85
C GLU A 215 15.77 -8.07 8.36
N LYS A 216 15.40 -6.91 7.82
CA LYS A 216 15.58 -6.54 6.42
C LYS A 216 16.76 -5.61 6.17
N LEU A 217 17.38 -5.08 7.23
CA LEU A 217 18.52 -4.18 7.17
C LEU A 217 19.81 -4.96 7.36
N GLY A 218 20.87 -4.64 6.59
CA GLY A 218 22.21 -5.17 6.82
C GLY A 218 22.71 -6.21 5.84
N ASN A 219 22.04 -6.40 4.69
CA ASN A 219 22.50 -7.33 3.65
C ASN A 219 23.51 -6.70 2.65
N GLY A 220 23.94 -5.47 2.88
CA GLY A 220 24.88 -4.76 1.98
C GLY A 220 24.27 -4.32 0.65
N ASP A 221 22.96 -4.46 0.46
CA ASP A 221 22.25 -3.94 -0.71
C ASP A 221 21.71 -2.52 -0.41
N LEU A 222 22.42 -1.52 -0.87
CA LEU A 222 22.06 -0.11 -0.69
C LEU A 222 20.65 0.21 -1.18
N LYS A 223 20.22 -0.40 -2.28
CA LYS A 223 18.86 -0.22 -2.85
C LYS A 223 17.81 -0.78 -1.91
N ALA A 224 18.01 -1.98 -1.38
CA ALA A 224 17.09 -2.61 -0.42
C ALA A 224 17.01 -1.81 0.89
N GLU A 225 18.13 -1.34 1.41
CA GLU A 225 18.18 -0.52 2.62
C GLU A 225 17.46 0.82 2.43
N LEU A 226 17.64 1.47 1.29
CA LEU A 226 16.97 2.73 0.96
C LEU A 226 15.45 2.55 0.84
N LEU A 227 15.02 1.50 0.14
CA LEU A 227 13.60 1.14 0.05
C LEU A 227 12.99 0.83 1.41
N ALA A 228 13.72 0.14 2.29
CA ALA A 228 13.29 -0.12 3.66
C ALA A 228 13.17 1.17 4.48
N GLY A 229 14.12 2.10 4.34
CA GLY A 229 14.06 3.42 4.97
C GLY A 229 12.87 4.25 4.50
N ILE A 230 12.59 4.29 3.19
CA ILE A 230 11.41 4.97 2.62
C ILE A 230 10.12 4.34 3.17
N ALA A 231 10.04 3.01 3.21
CA ALA A 231 8.88 2.31 3.75
C ALA A 231 8.65 2.63 5.24
N TYR A 232 9.72 2.66 6.05
CA TYR A 232 9.66 3.00 7.46
C TYR A 232 9.11 4.41 7.69
N HIS A 233 9.70 5.42 7.04
CA HIS A 233 9.25 6.82 7.19
C HIS A 233 7.85 7.02 6.60
N GLY A 234 7.48 6.27 5.55
CA GLY A 234 6.12 6.22 5.04
C GLY A 234 5.11 5.74 6.08
N GLU A 235 5.46 4.71 6.86
CA GLU A 235 4.61 4.24 7.96
C GLU A 235 4.41 5.28 9.05
N GLN A 236 5.48 6.02 9.39
CA GLN A 236 5.38 7.12 10.36
C GLN A 236 4.47 8.24 9.82
N LEU A 237 4.55 8.59 8.54
CA LEU A 237 3.65 9.57 7.90
C LEU A 237 2.18 9.10 7.95
N PHE A 238 1.93 7.82 7.65
CA PHE A 238 0.56 7.27 7.72
C PHE A 238 0.02 7.23 9.16
N ALA A 239 0.87 7.02 10.16
CA ALA A 239 0.47 7.07 11.56
C ALA A 239 0.03 8.48 12.00
N LEU A 240 0.64 9.53 11.43
CA LEU A 240 0.27 10.93 11.71
C LEU A 240 -1.03 11.37 11.02
N LYS A 241 -1.53 10.61 10.03
CA LYS A 241 -2.67 11.02 9.20
C LYS A 241 -3.88 11.46 10.00
N ASN A 242 -4.35 10.63 10.92
CA ASN A 242 -5.57 10.92 11.70
C ASN A 242 -5.42 12.16 12.59
N ASP A 243 -4.23 12.36 13.17
CA ASP A 243 -3.95 13.53 13.99
C ASP A 243 -3.94 14.81 13.14
N LEU A 244 -3.33 14.75 11.95
CA LEU A 244 -3.29 15.88 11.02
C LEU A 244 -4.66 16.23 10.43
N GLU A 245 -5.54 15.25 10.20
CA GLU A 245 -6.90 15.48 9.70
C GLU A 245 -7.79 16.17 10.76
N ASN A 246 -7.59 15.85 12.05
CA ASN A 246 -8.49 16.31 13.11
C ASN A 246 -7.97 17.52 13.90
N ASN A 247 -6.69 17.55 14.21
CA ASN A 247 -6.10 18.63 15.02
C ASN A 247 -4.60 18.74 14.78
N ILE A 248 -4.18 19.85 14.18
CA ILE A 248 -2.77 20.12 13.92
C ILE A 248 -2.18 20.93 15.06
N SER A 249 -1.33 20.29 15.85
CA SER A 249 -0.54 20.94 16.89
C SER A 249 0.94 21.06 16.50
N GLU A 250 1.70 21.83 17.28
CA GLU A 250 3.15 21.96 17.05
C GLU A 250 3.88 20.62 17.14
N LYS A 251 3.38 19.68 17.94
CA LYS A 251 3.95 18.34 18.08
C LYS A 251 3.81 17.53 16.79
N GLU A 252 2.62 17.49 16.20
CA GLU A 252 2.35 16.79 14.94
C GLU A 252 3.14 17.44 13.78
N LEU A 253 3.22 18.78 13.73
CA LEU A 253 4.02 19.48 12.72
C LEU A 253 5.52 19.18 12.84
N LYS A 254 6.06 19.08 14.06
CA LYS A 254 7.45 18.68 14.27
C LYS A 254 7.70 17.24 13.84
N ALA A 255 6.78 16.33 14.19
CA ALA A 255 6.87 14.94 13.77
C ALA A 255 6.80 14.80 12.24
N LEU A 256 5.82 15.44 11.60
CA LEU A 256 5.69 15.45 10.14
C LEU A 256 6.95 16.00 9.46
N LYS A 257 7.45 17.15 9.91
CA LYS A 257 8.69 17.75 9.35
C LYS A 257 9.87 16.80 9.49
N ARG A 258 10.02 16.12 10.62
CA ARG A 258 11.10 15.15 10.86
C ARG A 258 11.07 14.03 9.83
N GLU A 259 9.90 13.41 9.61
CA GLU A 259 9.76 12.30 8.67
C GLU A 259 10.03 12.74 7.21
N LEU A 260 9.51 13.90 6.80
CA LEU A 260 9.78 14.47 5.47
C LEU A 260 11.26 14.80 5.27
N LEU A 261 11.91 15.39 6.28
CA LEU A 261 13.35 15.67 6.22
C LEU A 261 14.19 14.39 6.16
N ALA A 262 13.80 13.35 6.90
CA ALA A 262 14.47 12.05 6.83
C ALA A 262 14.39 11.45 5.42
N LEU A 263 13.22 11.46 4.80
CA LEU A 263 13.04 11.02 3.40
C LEU A 263 13.90 11.82 2.43
N ARG A 264 13.95 13.15 2.59
CA ARG A 264 14.83 14.00 1.77
C ARG A 264 16.32 13.68 1.95
N CYS A 265 16.75 13.45 3.19
CA CYS A 265 18.14 13.11 3.48
C CYS A 265 18.51 11.74 2.91
N LEU A 266 17.64 10.73 3.06
CA LEU A 266 17.86 9.38 2.50
C LEU A 266 18.10 9.42 1.00
N THR A 267 17.28 10.16 0.25
CA THR A 267 17.42 10.26 -1.21
C THR A 267 18.61 11.11 -1.62
N ALA A 268 18.90 12.21 -0.89
CA ALA A 268 19.99 13.10 -1.19
C ALA A 268 21.37 12.47 -0.97
N VAL A 269 21.55 11.65 0.06
CA VAL A 269 22.82 10.97 0.38
C VAL A 269 23.28 10.05 -0.75
N VAL A 270 22.35 9.46 -1.48
CA VAL A 270 22.65 8.56 -2.61
C VAL A 270 22.56 9.27 -3.97
N GLY A 271 22.44 10.60 -4.00
CA GLY A 271 22.43 11.39 -5.23
C GLY A 271 21.13 11.34 -6.03
N ILE A 272 20.04 10.82 -5.47
CA ILE A 272 18.73 10.84 -6.12
C ILE A 272 18.25 12.29 -6.25
N ALA A 273 17.69 12.63 -7.41
CA ALA A 273 17.15 13.96 -7.71
C ALA A 273 16.07 14.38 -6.70
N LYS A 274 15.85 15.69 -6.56
CA LYS A 274 14.81 16.22 -5.67
C LYS A 274 13.42 15.75 -6.11
N CYS A 275 12.65 15.24 -5.16
CA CYS A 275 11.24 14.93 -5.35
C CYS A 275 10.41 16.22 -5.13
N GLU A 276 9.81 16.75 -6.17
CA GLU A 276 9.04 18.00 -6.12
C GLU A 276 7.89 17.96 -5.11
N LEU A 277 7.16 16.84 -5.03
CA LEU A 277 6.07 16.66 -4.06
C LEU A 277 6.60 16.73 -2.61
N LEU A 278 7.78 16.18 -2.34
CA LEU A 278 8.41 16.23 -1.01
C LEU A 278 8.77 17.67 -0.62
N GLU A 279 9.34 18.45 -1.54
CA GLU A 279 9.70 19.84 -1.29
C GLU A 279 8.41 20.69 -1.06
N GLN A 280 7.37 20.51 -1.88
CA GLN A 280 6.08 21.18 -1.67
C GLN A 280 5.49 20.89 -0.30
N MET A 281 5.53 19.63 0.16
CA MET A 281 5.06 19.26 1.50
C MET A 281 5.88 19.93 2.61
N LEU A 282 7.20 20.00 2.47
CA LEU A 282 8.08 20.68 3.42
C LEU A 282 7.78 22.17 3.49
N ASP A 283 7.54 22.81 2.36
CA ASP A 283 7.20 24.24 2.28
C ASP A 283 5.87 24.54 2.99
N VAL A 284 4.83 23.74 2.76
CA VAL A 284 3.53 23.90 3.43
C VAL A 284 3.66 23.72 4.95
N VAL A 285 4.41 22.70 5.41
CA VAL A 285 4.66 22.48 6.85
C VAL A 285 5.36 23.67 7.47
N GLU A 286 6.37 24.24 6.80
CA GLU A 286 7.11 25.41 7.30
C GLU A 286 6.22 26.65 7.31
N GLN A 287 5.38 26.87 6.29
CA GLN A 287 4.41 27.96 6.25
C GLN A 287 3.43 27.91 7.43
N VAL A 288 2.85 26.74 7.73
CA VAL A 288 1.95 26.57 8.87
C VAL A 288 2.68 26.91 10.17
N ARG A 289 3.89 26.39 10.35
CA ARG A 289 4.71 26.66 11.55
C ARG A 289 5.02 28.13 11.73
N CYS A 290 5.42 28.81 10.66
CA CYS A 290 5.71 30.25 10.69
C CYS A 290 4.47 31.07 11.05
N LEU A 291 3.30 30.77 10.46
CA LEU A 291 2.04 31.46 10.72
C LEU A 291 1.57 31.28 12.16
N LEU A 292 1.64 30.05 12.70
CA LEU A 292 1.33 29.78 14.13
C LEU A 292 2.28 30.54 15.06
N GLY A 293 3.57 30.55 14.76
CA GLY A 293 4.57 31.32 15.52
C GLY A 293 4.30 32.82 15.51
N LEU A 294 3.93 33.38 14.36
CA LEU A 294 3.54 34.79 14.22
C LEU A 294 2.27 35.11 15.02
N GLN A 295 1.28 34.25 15.04
CA GLN A 295 0.06 34.45 15.85
C GLN A 295 0.41 34.55 17.35
N VAL A 296 1.23 33.63 17.83
CA VAL A 296 1.67 33.65 19.24
C VAL A 296 2.45 34.92 19.56
N LEU A 297 3.38 35.32 18.69
CA LEU A 297 4.17 36.54 18.86
C LEU A 297 3.28 37.78 18.88
N TRP A 298 2.32 37.87 17.94
CA TRP A 298 1.39 39.00 17.83
C TRP A 298 0.49 39.10 19.04
N GLN A 299 -0.01 38.00 19.58
CA GLN A 299 -0.78 37.99 20.85
C GLN A 299 0.06 38.55 22.01
N ARG A 300 1.34 38.16 22.13
CA ARG A 300 2.24 38.69 23.17
C ARG A 300 2.45 40.21 23.07
N ILE A 301 2.55 40.73 21.85
CA ILE A 301 2.69 42.17 21.59
C ILE A 301 1.43 42.92 22.04
N LEU A 302 0.26 42.40 21.67
CA LEU A 302 -1.02 43.02 22.04
C LEU A 302 -1.28 43.01 23.55
N LEU A 303 -0.96 41.91 24.24
CA LEU A 303 -1.07 41.80 25.71
C LEU A 303 -0.20 42.82 26.42
N LYS A 304 1.03 43.09 25.91
CA LYS A 304 1.90 44.15 26.45
C LYS A 304 1.36 45.55 26.21
N GLY A 305 0.67 45.75 25.08
CA GLY A 305 0.06 47.06 24.72
C GLY A 305 -1.29 47.30 25.33
N GLN A 306 -1.84 46.41 26.18
CA GLN A 306 -3.19 46.50 26.77
C GLN A 306 -4.31 46.77 25.76
N GLN A 307 -4.15 46.35 24.53
CA GLN A 307 -5.18 46.51 23.50
C GLN A 307 -6.27 45.46 23.64
N GLN A 308 -7.51 45.91 23.72
CA GLN A 308 -8.70 45.07 23.71
C GLN A 308 -9.27 44.99 22.31
N GLY A 309 -9.57 43.76 21.85
CA GLY A 309 -10.19 43.49 20.54
C GLY A 309 -9.26 42.91 19.50
N ARG A 310 -9.84 42.26 18.49
CA ARG A 310 -9.09 41.70 17.36
C ARG A 310 -8.68 42.78 16.38
N THR A 311 -7.38 42.95 16.18
CA THR A 311 -6.87 43.84 15.13
C THR A 311 -7.07 43.27 13.73
N SER A 312 -7.03 44.13 12.71
CA SER A 312 -7.09 43.73 11.30
C SER A 312 -5.96 42.70 10.95
N MET A 313 -4.76 42.86 11.55
CA MET A 313 -3.66 41.93 11.34
C MET A 313 -3.91 40.55 11.97
N GLN A 314 -4.53 40.51 13.17
CA GLN A 314 -4.91 39.23 13.80
C GLN A 314 -5.90 38.45 12.91
N LYS A 315 -6.86 39.14 12.31
CA LYS A 315 -7.81 38.52 11.40
C LYS A 315 -7.09 37.96 10.18
N LYS A 316 -6.23 38.74 9.53
CA LYS A 316 -5.45 38.27 8.38
C LYS A 316 -4.53 37.09 8.69
N LEU A 317 -3.86 37.11 9.87
CA LEU A 317 -3.04 35.98 10.32
C LEU A 317 -3.88 34.73 10.59
N ALA A 318 -5.07 34.88 11.17
CA ALA A 318 -5.97 33.76 11.42
C ALA A 318 -6.46 33.15 10.09
N ASP A 319 -6.89 33.97 9.14
CA ASP A 319 -7.36 33.51 7.83
C ASP A 319 -6.22 32.79 7.09
N ALA A 320 -5.02 33.39 6.98
CA ALA A 320 -3.88 32.78 6.34
C ALA A 320 -3.42 31.45 7.00
N THR A 321 -3.52 31.38 8.33
CA THR A 321 -3.21 30.15 9.08
C THR A 321 -4.24 29.06 8.78
N LEU A 322 -5.52 29.42 8.72
CA LEU A 322 -6.59 28.47 8.40
C LEU A 322 -6.43 27.92 6.99
N ASP A 323 -6.09 28.77 6.02
CA ASP A 323 -5.84 28.36 4.64
C ASP A 323 -4.67 27.37 4.56
N ALA A 324 -3.53 27.69 5.18
CA ALA A 324 -2.35 26.82 5.21
C ALA A 324 -2.61 25.50 5.95
N ILE A 325 -3.36 25.51 7.06
CA ILE A 325 -3.78 24.30 7.77
C ILE A 325 -4.68 23.46 6.88
N THR A 326 -5.64 24.08 6.19
CA THR A 326 -6.54 23.38 5.28
C THR A 326 -5.77 22.70 4.14
N GLU A 327 -4.79 23.40 3.57
CA GLU A 327 -3.90 22.82 2.56
C GLU A 327 -3.14 21.61 3.10
N LEU A 328 -2.55 21.71 4.29
CA LEU A 328 -1.84 20.61 4.93
C LEU A 328 -2.76 19.42 5.21
N GLN A 329 -3.99 19.66 5.64
CA GLN A 329 -5.00 18.62 5.85
C GLN A 329 -5.39 17.91 4.56
N LEU A 330 -5.44 18.64 3.44
CA LEU A 330 -5.67 18.06 2.12
C LEU A 330 -4.52 17.10 1.73
N TYR A 331 -3.26 17.40 2.06
CA TYR A 331 -2.16 16.48 1.84
C TYR A 331 -2.34 15.17 2.62
N ALA A 332 -2.78 15.24 3.86
CA ALA A 332 -3.04 14.04 4.68
C ALA A 332 -4.25 13.23 4.17
N GLY A 333 -5.36 13.91 3.84
CA GLY A 333 -6.63 13.30 3.46
C GLY A 333 -6.70 12.73 2.04
N PHE A 334 -5.96 13.33 1.09
CA PHE A 334 -6.02 12.97 -0.33
C PHE A 334 -5.05 11.87 -0.80
N GLY A 335 -4.50 11.08 0.13
CA GLY A 335 -3.55 10.03 -0.27
C GLY A 335 -2.20 10.56 -0.76
N ARG A 336 -1.89 11.86 -0.52
CA ARG A 336 -0.63 12.48 -0.94
C ARG A 336 0.60 11.83 -0.32
N PHE A 337 0.49 11.30 0.90
CA PHE A 337 1.56 10.49 1.50
C PHE A 337 1.79 9.20 0.70
N THR A 338 0.73 8.56 0.21
CA THR A 338 0.84 7.41 -0.70
C THR A 338 1.55 7.80 -2.00
N ALA A 339 1.14 8.93 -2.60
CA ALA A 339 1.78 9.46 -3.81
C ALA A 339 3.27 9.75 -3.59
N LEU A 340 3.63 10.38 -2.47
CA LEU A 340 5.01 10.66 -2.10
C LEU A 340 5.85 9.39 -1.98
N ILE A 341 5.37 8.40 -1.23
CA ILE A 341 6.11 7.15 -1.02
C ILE A 341 6.28 6.40 -2.35
N PHE A 342 5.27 6.36 -3.19
CA PHE A 342 5.37 5.73 -4.51
C PHE A 342 6.32 6.49 -5.43
N ALA A 343 6.28 7.83 -5.44
CA ALA A 343 7.21 8.64 -6.24
C ALA A 343 8.66 8.41 -5.80
N LEU A 344 8.96 8.47 -4.51
CA LEU A 344 10.30 8.22 -3.98
C LEU A 344 10.77 6.79 -4.29
N THR A 345 9.89 5.80 -4.14
CA THR A 345 10.20 4.41 -4.46
C THR A 345 10.49 4.22 -5.95
N SER A 346 9.72 4.85 -6.84
CA SER A 346 10.00 4.83 -8.28
C SER A 346 11.38 5.42 -8.58
N MET A 347 11.71 6.57 -8.00
CA MET A 347 13.00 7.23 -8.20
C MET A 347 14.17 6.34 -7.76
N VAL A 348 14.02 5.56 -6.69
CA VAL A 348 15.05 4.58 -6.25
C VAL A 348 15.21 3.45 -7.25
N TYR A 349 14.12 2.98 -7.86
CA TYR A 349 14.21 1.94 -8.89
C TYR A 349 14.85 2.46 -10.19
N GLU A 350 14.60 3.71 -10.55
CA GLU A 350 15.18 4.36 -11.73
C GLU A 350 16.65 4.80 -11.52
N ALA A 351 17.12 4.93 -10.27
CA ALA A 351 18.47 5.39 -9.95
C ALA A 351 19.52 4.30 -10.22
N GLU A 352 20.63 4.71 -10.84
CA GLU A 352 21.87 3.94 -10.87
C GLU A 352 22.63 4.17 -9.55
N LEU A 353 22.42 3.25 -8.59
CA LEU A 353 23.10 3.33 -7.30
C LEU A 353 24.46 2.62 -7.37
N PRO A 354 25.51 3.14 -6.70
CA PRO A 354 26.79 2.45 -6.65
C PRO A 354 26.68 1.11 -5.94
N GLU A 355 27.38 0.11 -6.47
CA GLU A 355 27.61 -1.14 -5.74
C GLU A 355 28.52 -0.82 -4.53
N VAL A 356 28.13 -1.21 -3.32
CA VAL A 356 28.85 -0.99 -2.07
C VAL A 356 29.59 -2.25 -1.64
#